data_62909aebad1b370c96f6448e33b4a2d0
#
_entry.id   62909aebad1b370c96f6448e33b4a2d0
#
_cell.length_a   1.000
_cell.length_b   1.000
_cell.length_c   1.000
_cell.angle_alpha   90.00
_cell.angle_beta   90.00
_cell.angle_gamma   90.00
#
_symmetry.space_group_name_H-M   'P 1'
#
loop_
_entity.id
_entity.type
_entity.pdbx_description
1 polymer ?
#
loop_
_entity_poly.entity_id
_entity_poly.type
_entity_poly.pdbx_seq_one_letter_code
_entity_poly.pdbx_strand_id
1 'polypeptide(L)'
;MEIQGLQALYAGHKSVKALAKALQDGSARTIFAEGLCASAAPLLFSSVAAACPQVMACPYVFVLDDAEEAGYFYHDLTQILGEQEVFYFPSSFRRAVKFGQRDAANEILRTEVISRLSAGHRPLFVVTYPEAVMEKVVSRQKLDEQTLRLHAGERVDITFVEETLRAFGFRRVDYVYEPGQFAVRGSIL
;
A
#
# COMPACT_ATOMS: atom_id res chain seq x y z
N MET A 1 5.29 -6.52 27.66
CA MET A 1 5.64 -7.63 26.73
C MET A 1 5.88 -7.01 25.38
N GLU A 2 7.01 -7.29 24.76
CA GLU A 2 7.33 -6.75 23.43
C GLU A 2 6.48 -7.44 22.35
N ILE A 3 6.26 -6.76 21.20
CA ILE A 3 5.43 -7.27 20.08
C ILE A 3 5.94 -8.63 19.60
N GLN A 4 7.27 -8.82 19.53
CA GLN A 4 7.88 -10.10 19.15
C GLN A 4 7.48 -11.26 20.08
N GLY A 5 7.33 -10.98 21.37
CA GLY A 5 6.87 -11.97 22.34
C GLY A 5 5.42 -12.40 22.12
N LEU A 6 4.56 -11.46 21.74
CA LEU A 6 3.17 -11.75 21.33
C LEU A 6 3.12 -12.56 20.05
N GLN A 7 3.87 -12.17 19.03
CA GLN A 7 3.95 -12.93 17.76
C GLN A 7 4.42 -14.37 18.00
N ALA A 8 5.40 -14.59 18.88
CA ALA A 8 5.88 -15.93 19.21
C ALA A 8 4.79 -16.81 19.87
N LEU A 9 3.96 -16.22 20.73
CA LEU A 9 2.82 -16.91 21.35
C LEU A 9 1.79 -17.31 20.30
N TYR A 10 1.43 -16.38 19.39
CA TYR A 10 0.52 -16.66 18.28
C TYR A 10 1.08 -17.73 17.36
N ALA A 11 2.33 -17.64 16.94
CA ALA A 11 2.98 -18.63 16.08
C ALA A 11 2.99 -20.06 16.70
N GLY A 12 3.05 -20.13 18.03
CA GLY A 12 2.94 -21.41 18.77
C GLY A 12 1.54 -22.03 18.77
N HIS A 13 0.49 -21.23 18.51
CA HIS A 13 -0.90 -21.69 18.62
C HIS A 13 -1.29 -22.66 17.50
N LYS A 14 -2.05 -23.71 17.86
CA LYS A 14 -2.46 -24.76 16.90
C LYS A 14 -3.23 -24.23 15.69
N SER A 15 -4.12 -23.26 15.89
CA SER A 15 -4.93 -22.67 14.82
C SER A 15 -4.08 -21.84 13.86
N VAL A 16 -3.05 -21.13 14.35
CA VAL A 16 -2.11 -20.37 13.50
C VAL A 16 -1.29 -21.30 12.63
N LYS A 17 -0.81 -22.42 13.21
CA LYS A 17 -0.09 -23.47 12.45
C LYS A 17 -0.99 -24.12 11.39
N ALA A 18 -2.26 -24.37 11.71
CA ALA A 18 -3.22 -24.92 10.76
C ALA A 18 -3.51 -23.94 9.62
N LEU A 19 -3.67 -22.64 9.94
CA LEU A 19 -3.85 -21.59 8.94
C LEU A 19 -2.62 -21.45 8.03
N ALA A 20 -1.42 -21.39 8.59
CA ALA A 20 -0.17 -21.33 7.83
C ALA A 20 -0.05 -22.52 6.86
N LYS A 21 -0.36 -23.74 7.34
CA LYS A 21 -0.37 -24.93 6.50
C LYS A 21 -1.41 -24.86 5.38
N ALA A 22 -2.64 -24.43 5.67
CA ALA A 22 -3.70 -24.30 4.66
C ALA A 22 -3.36 -23.30 3.57
N LEU A 23 -2.70 -22.18 3.94
CA LEU A 23 -2.20 -21.18 2.99
C LEU A 23 -1.04 -21.71 2.16
N GLN A 24 -0.14 -22.49 2.76
CA GLN A 24 1.01 -23.08 2.07
C GLN A 24 0.56 -24.15 1.06
N ASP A 25 -0.34 -25.02 1.46
CA ASP A 25 -0.83 -26.13 0.62
C ASP A 25 -1.74 -25.64 -0.51
N GLY A 26 -2.29 -24.42 -0.43
CA GLY A 26 -3.25 -23.89 -1.40
C GLY A 26 -4.52 -24.71 -1.52
N SER A 27 -4.80 -25.60 -0.56
CA SER A 27 -5.89 -26.58 -0.59
C SER A 27 -7.26 -25.95 -0.33
N ALA A 28 -7.30 -24.80 0.36
CA ALA A 28 -8.53 -24.11 0.70
C ALA A 28 -8.68 -22.81 -0.10
N ARG A 29 -9.79 -22.66 -0.82
CA ARG A 29 -10.15 -21.39 -1.49
C ARG A 29 -10.69 -20.34 -0.52
N THR A 30 -11.31 -20.81 0.57
CA THR A 30 -11.92 -19.94 1.59
C THR A 30 -11.60 -20.52 2.95
N ILE A 31 -11.13 -19.67 3.84
CA ILE A 31 -10.84 -20.00 5.23
C ILE A 31 -11.64 -19.03 6.09
N PHE A 32 -12.41 -19.57 7.03
CA PHE A 32 -13.18 -18.79 7.97
C PHE A 32 -12.50 -18.78 9.33
N ALA A 33 -12.23 -17.60 9.88
CA ALA A 33 -11.62 -17.42 11.18
C ALA A 33 -12.60 -16.68 12.10
N GLU A 34 -12.95 -17.28 13.22
CA GLU A 34 -13.85 -16.70 14.23
C GLU A 34 -13.10 -16.28 15.49
N GLY A 35 -13.67 -15.35 16.24
CA GLY A 35 -13.18 -14.94 17.53
C GLY A 35 -11.98 -14.00 17.50
N LEU A 36 -11.66 -13.42 16.34
CA LEU A 36 -10.67 -12.37 16.24
C LEU A 36 -11.31 -11.03 16.66
N CYS A 37 -10.73 -10.40 17.66
CA CYS A 37 -11.17 -9.09 18.15
C CYS A 37 -10.01 -8.12 18.22
N ALA A 38 -10.27 -6.84 18.00
CA ALA A 38 -9.27 -5.76 18.02
C ALA A 38 -8.02 -6.14 17.22
N SER A 39 -6.83 -5.96 17.76
CA SER A 39 -5.54 -6.25 17.10
C SER A 39 -5.20 -7.74 16.94
N ALA A 40 -6.14 -8.65 17.24
CA ALA A 40 -5.88 -10.09 17.08
C ALA A 40 -5.67 -10.50 15.62
N ALA A 41 -6.36 -9.88 14.67
CA ALA A 41 -6.19 -10.18 13.25
C ALA A 41 -4.83 -9.74 12.69
N PRO A 42 -4.33 -8.51 12.90
CA PRO A 42 -2.96 -8.12 12.54
C PRO A 42 -1.90 -9.03 13.17
N LEU A 43 -2.03 -9.39 14.45
CA LEU A 43 -1.10 -10.30 15.14
C LEU A 43 -1.13 -11.72 14.55
N LEU A 44 -2.30 -12.24 14.25
CA LEU A 44 -2.47 -13.53 13.60
C LEU A 44 -1.73 -13.57 12.26
N PHE A 45 -2.02 -12.60 11.37
CA PHE A 45 -1.42 -12.55 10.04
C PHE A 45 0.08 -12.34 10.07
N SER A 46 0.58 -11.45 10.91
CA SER A 46 2.02 -11.23 11.07
C SER A 46 2.74 -12.48 11.57
N SER A 47 2.11 -13.23 12.47
CA SER A 47 2.64 -14.50 12.98
C SER A 47 2.66 -15.59 11.92
N VAL A 48 1.63 -15.66 11.06
CA VAL A 48 1.60 -16.55 9.90
C VAL A 48 2.68 -16.18 8.89
N ALA A 49 2.83 -14.90 8.58
CA ALA A 49 3.86 -14.40 7.66
C ALA A 49 5.27 -14.76 8.14
N ALA A 50 5.54 -14.57 9.43
CA ALA A 50 6.84 -14.93 10.04
C ALA A 50 7.10 -16.46 10.04
N ALA A 51 6.07 -17.26 10.21
CA ALA A 51 6.18 -18.73 10.26
C ALA A 51 6.22 -19.40 8.88
N CYS A 52 5.78 -18.72 7.82
CA CYS A 52 5.61 -19.27 6.48
C CYS A 52 6.16 -18.32 5.40
N PRO A 53 7.46 -18.40 5.06
CA PRO A 53 8.08 -17.52 4.06
C PRO A 53 7.38 -17.52 2.69
N GLN A 54 6.72 -18.62 2.31
CA GLN A 54 5.96 -18.72 1.06
C GLN A 54 4.77 -17.73 1.03
N VAL A 55 4.20 -17.42 2.18
CA VAL A 55 3.16 -16.40 2.33
C VAL A 55 3.68 -15.05 1.89
N MET A 56 4.95 -14.75 2.17
CA MET A 56 5.59 -13.49 1.79
C MET A 56 5.80 -13.33 0.28
N ALA A 57 5.67 -14.40 -0.49
CA ALA A 57 5.83 -14.37 -1.95
C ALA A 57 4.60 -13.82 -2.69
N CYS A 58 3.48 -13.65 -2.03
CA CYS A 58 2.22 -13.15 -2.61
C CYS A 58 1.83 -11.79 -2.01
N PRO A 59 1.10 -10.94 -2.75
CA PRO A 59 0.46 -9.77 -2.15
C PRO A 59 -0.75 -10.21 -1.33
N TYR A 60 -0.97 -9.57 -0.20
CA TYR A 60 -2.15 -9.75 0.64
C TYR A 60 -2.95 -8.45 0.66
N VAL A 61 -4.25 -8.58 0.45
CA VAL A 61 -5.18 -7.44 0.51
C VAL A 61 -6.15 -7.68 1.66
N PHE A 62 -6.12 -6.78 2.63
CA PHE A 62 -7.04 -6.77 3.77
C PHE A 62 -8.14 -5.75 3.48
N VAL A 63 -9.36 -6.23 3.37
CA VAL A 63 -10.54 -5.39 3.13
C VAL A 63 -11.34 -5.34 4.42
N LEU A 64 -11.31 -4.19 5.11
CA LEU A 64 -12.01 -3.95 6.36
C LEU A 64 -13.39 -3.32 6.04
N ASP A 65 -14.26 -3.26 7.03
CA ASP A 65 -15.65 -2.82 6.81
C ASP A 65 -15.75 -1.36 6.38
N ASP A 66 -14.88 -0.50 6.92
CA ASP A 66 -14.82 0.92 6.56
C ASP A 66 -13.42 1.54 6.69
N ALA A 67 -13.33 2.84 6.41
CA ALA A 67 -12.07 3.59 6.43
C ALA A 67 -11.47 3.71 7.84
N GLU A 68 -12.30 3.74 8.90
CA GLU A 68 -11.83 3.87 10.28
C GLU A 68 -11.21 2.56 10.75
N GLU A 69 -11.90 1.45 10.56
CA GLU A 69 -11.35 0.12 10.88
C GLU A 69 -10.11 -0.21 10.04
N ALA A 70 -10.11 0.16 8.76
CA ALA A 70 -8.93 0.01 7.90
C ALA A 70 -7.75 0.84 8.41
N GLY A 71 -8.00 2.05 8.92
CA GLY A 71 -6.98 2.90 9.52
C GLY A 71 -6.35 2.27 10.78
N TYR A 72 -7.15 1.73 11.69
CA TYR A 72 -6.65 1.02 12.88
C TYR A 72 -5.87 -0.24 12.50
N PHE A 73 -6.40 -1.04 11.60
CA PHE A 73 -5.74 -2.26 11.13
C PHE A 73 -4.39 -1.95 10.45
N TYR A 74 -4.36 -0.93 9.60
CA TYR A 74 -3.14 -0.46 8.94
C TYR A 74 -2.09 -0.03 9.97
N HIS A 75 -2.49 0.78 10.96
CA HIS A 75 -1.59 1.22 12.01
C HIS A 75 -0.99 0.04 12.77
N ASP A 76 -1.81 -0.89 13.25
CA ASP A 76 -1.38 -2.06 14.00
C ASP A 76 -0.42 -2.92 13.17
N LEU A 77 -0.79 -3.21 11.91
CA LEU A 77 0.02 -4.04 11.03
C LEU A 77 1.37 -3.38 10.72
N THR A 78 1.38 -2.06 10.55
CA THR A 78 2.60 -1.26 10.33
C THR A 78 3.52 -1.28 11.55
N GLN A 79 2.96 -1.19 12.77
CA GLN A 79 3.75 -1.31 14.00
C GLN A 79 4.39 -2.70 14.16
N ILE A 80 3.78 -3.73 13.61
CA ILE A 80 4.25 -5.12 13.73
C ILE A 80 5.27 -5.47 12.63
N LEU A 81 4.99 -5.10 11.37
CA LEU A 81 5.77 -5.52 10.19
C LEU A 81 6.70 -4.43 9.65
N GLY A 82 6.49 -3.17 10.04
CA GLY A 82 7.23 -2.02 9.52
C GLY A 82 6.53 -1.34 8.34
N GLU A 83 6.91 -0.08 8.10
CA GLU A 83 6.30 0.79 7.09
C GLU A 83 6.64 0.40 5.64
N GLN A 84 7.65 -0.42 5.45
CA GLN A 84 8.14 -0.74 4.09
C GLN A 84 7.34 -1.82 3.38
N GLU A 85 6.56 -2.60 4.10
CA GLU A 85 5.83 -3.76 3.58
C GLU A 85 4.31 -3.57 3.63
N VAL A 86 3.83 -2.62 4.44
CA VAL A 86 2.41 -2.37 4.68
C VAL A 86 1.99 -1.07 4.03
N PHE A 87 0.97 -1.10 3.19
CA PHE A 87 0.50 0.03 2.41
C PHE A 87 -0.99 0.25 2.59
N TYR A 88 -1.38 1.51 2.72
CA TYR A 88 -2.77 1.90 2.80
C TYR A 88 -3.30 2.27 1.42
N PHE A 89 -4.45 1.72 1.04
CA PHE A 89 -5.13 2.02 -0.22
C PHE A 89 -6.48 2.65 0.06
N PRO A 90 -6.54 3.99 0.29
CA PRO A 90 -7.76 4.71 0.64
C PRO A 90 -8.61 5.05 -0.59
N SER A 91 -9.84 5.54 -0.34
CA SER A 91 -10.63 6.26 -1.34
C SER A 91 -9.93 7.56 -1.74
N SER A 92 -9.96 7.89 -3.04
CA SER A 92 -9.43 9.16 -3.54
C SER A 92 -10.31 10.36 -3.20
N PHE A 93 -11.50 10.16 -2.64
CA PHE A 93 -12.44 11.22 -2.32
C PHE A 93 -12.46 11.55 -0.83
N ARG A 94 -12.54 12.85 -0.52
CA ARG A 94 -12.79 13.31 0.85
C ARG A 94 -14.26 13.14 1.22
N ARG A 95 -14.55 12.39 2.30
CA ARG A 95 -15.91 12.23 2.83
C ARG A 95 -16.53 13.51 3.40
N ALA A 96 -15.74 14.50 3.80
CA ALA A 96 -16.20 15.46 4.81
C ALA A 96 -16.63 16.84 4.30
N VAL A 97 -16.29 17.33 3.11
CA VAL A 97 -16.43 18.78 2.83
C VAL A 97 -17.17 19.12 1.54
N LYS A 98 -16.99 18.39 0.46
CA LYS A 98 -17.76 18.54 -0.79
C LYS A 98 -17.76 17.22 -1.55
N PHE A 99 -18.94 16.77 -1.95
CA PHE A 99 -19.10 15.60 -2.81
C PHE A 99 -18.25 15.76 -4.07
N GLY A 100 -17.36 14.79 -4.32
CA GLY A 100 -16.51 14.78 -5.52
C GLY A 100 -15.16 15.51 -5.41
N GLN A 101 -14.78 16.03 -4.26
CA GLN A 101 -13.44 16.60 -4.08
C GLN A 101 -12.42 15.50 -3.83
N ARG A 102 -11.44 15.40 -4.71
CA ARG A 102 -10.32 14.46 -4.59
C ARG A 102 -9.34 14.90 -3.50
N ASP A 103 -8.74 13.94 -2.84
CA ASP A 103 -7.65 14.13 -1.89
C ASP A 103 -6.32 13.73 -2.54
N ALA A 104 -5.47 14.71 -2.81
CA ALA A 104 -4.19 14.48 -3.47
C ALA A 104 -3.27 13.54 -2.66
N ALA A 105 -3.34 13.56 -1.33
CA ALA A 105 -2.57 12.65 -0.49
C ALA A 105 -3.03 11.21 -0.68
N ASN A 106 -4.35 10.99 -0.71
CA ASN A 106 -4.90 9.66 -0.97
C ASN A 106 -4.59 9.16 -2.38
N GLU A 107 -4.59 10.03 -3.38
CA GLU A 107 -4.20 9.66 -4.76
C GLU A 107 -2.74 9.17 -4.83
N ILE A 108 -1.84 9.77 -4.06
CA ILE A 108 -0.43 9.32 -3.95
C ILE A 108 -0.37 7.92 -3.36
N LEU A 109 -1.03 7.68 -2.22
CA LEU A 109 -1.05 6.37 -1.58
C LEU A 109 -1.59 5.29 -2.52
N ARG A 110 -2.66 5.58 -3.25
CA ARG A 110 -3.22 4.67 -4.26
C ARG A 110 -2.22 4.38 -5.38
N THR A 111 -1.58 5.42 -5.91
CA THR A 111 -0.60 5.30 -7.00
C THR A 111 0.61 4.48 -6.57
N GLU A 112 1.08 4.66 -5.34
CA GLU A 112 2.18 3.87 -4.79
C GLU A 112 1.83 2.38 -4.74
N VAL A 113 0.67 2.00 -4.21
CA VAL A 113 0.22 0.61 -4.17
C VAL A 113 0.16 0.01 -5.58
N ILE A 114 -0.45 0.72 -6.54
CA ILE A 114 -0.58 0.24 -7.93
C ILE A 114 0.79 0.06 -8.57
N SER A 115 1.72 1.00 -8.37
CA SER A 115 3.09 0.93 -8.88
C SER A 115 3.83 -0.28 -8.32
N ARG A 116 3.74 -0.54 -7.01
CA ARG A 116 4.38 -1.68 -6.36
C ARG A 116 3.81 -3.02 -6.82
N LEU A 117 2.49 -3.11 -6.97
CA LEU A 117 1.82 -4.28 -7.53
C LEU A 117 2.28 -4.54 -8.97
N SER A 118 2.35 -3.50 -9.79
CA SER A 118 2.78 -3.58 -11.19
C SER A 118 4.25 -3.98 -11.34
N ALA A 119 5.11 -3.50 -10.45
CA ALA A 119 6.54 -3.83 -10.42
C ALA A 119 6.82 -5.23 -9.85
N GLY A 120 5.82 -5.88 -9.26
CA GLY A 120 5.97 -7.22 -8.69
C GLY A 120 6.71 -7.24 -7.34
N HIS A 121 6.75 -6.11 -6.61
CA HIS A 121 7.36 -6.07 -5.28
C HIS A 121 6.70 -7.08 -4.33
N ARG A 122 7.52 -7.76 -3.56
CA ARG A 122 7.12 -8.74 -2.53
C ARG A 122 8.08 -8.65 -1.34
N PRO A 123 7.61 -8.78 -0.10
CA PRO A 123 6.20 -8.90 0.30
C PRO A 123 5.41 -7.60 0.08
N LEU A 124 4.10 -7.68 0.03
CA LEU A 124 3.22 -6.53 -0.10
C LEU A 124 1.90 -6.78 0.64
N PHE A 125 1.65 -5.99 1.68
CA PHE A 125 0.43 -6.02 2.47
C PHE A 125 -0.36 -4.72 2.22
N VAL A 126 -1.53 -4.85 1.62
CA VAL A 126 -2.39 -3.72 1.28
C VAL A 126 -3.62 -3.72 2.17
N VAL A 127 -3.85 -2.63 2.89
CA VAL A 127 -5.02 -2.43 3.73
C VAL A 127 -5.98 -1.45 3.05
N THR A 128 -7.24 -1.82 2.93
CA THR A 128 -8.25 -1.07 2.20
C THR A 128 -9.66 -1.34 2.74
N TYR A 129 -10.67 -0.74 2.11
CA TYR A 129 -12.08 -0.89 2.44
C TYR A 129 -12.94 -0.80 1.16
N PRO A 130 -14.23 -1.21 1.18
CA PRO A 130 -15.04 -1.39 -0.03
C PRO A 130 -15.11 -0.18 -0.94
N GLU A 131 -15.32 1.03 -0.41
CA GLU A 131 -15.42 2.24 -1.23
C GLU A 131 -14.14 2.53 -2.01
N ALA A 132 -12.97 2.26 -1.41
CA ALA A 132 -11.68 2.46 -2.07
C ALA A 132 -11.46 1.45 -3.20
N VAL A 133 -11.87 0.20 -3.00
CA VAL A 133 -11.74 -0.87 -4.01
C VAL A 133 -12.69 -0.67 -5.19
N MET A 134 -13.87 -0.08 -4.96
CA MET A 134 -14.86 0.19 -6.02
C MET A 134 -14.44 1.30 -6.97
N GLU A 135 -13.48 2.13 -6.60
CA GLU A 135 -12.99 3.20 -7.46
C GLU A 135 -12.11 2.66 -8.60
N LYS A 136 -12.32 3.24 -9.78
CA LYS A 136 -11.48 2.93 -10.95
C LYS A 136 -10.03 3.33 -10.70
N VAL A 137 -9.12 2.50 -11.16
CA VAL A 137 -7.67 2.75 -11.16
C VAL A 137 -7.14 2.83 -12.59
N VAL A 138 -5.98 3.46 -12.76
CA VAL A 138 -5.28 3.47 -14.04
C VAL A 138 -4.83 2.06 -14.41
N SER A 139 -4.87 1.73 -15.70
CA SER A 139 -4.30 0.47 -16.18
C SER A 139 -2.77 0.50 -16.07
N ARG A 140 -2.15 -0.69 -15.97
CA ARG A 140 -0.69 -0.82 -15.94
C ARG A 140 -0.02 -0.11 -17.13
N GLN A 141 -0.57 -0.28 -18.33
CA GLN A 141 -0.04 0.35 -19.53
C GLN A 141 -0.03 1.88 -19.41
N LYS A 142 -1.14 2.50 -18.98
CA LYS A 142 -1.21 3.95 -18.78
C LYS A 142 -0.27 4.44 -17.67
N LEU A 143 -0.11 3.64 -16.61
CA LEU A 143 0.83 3.99 -15.55
C LEU A 143 2.26 4.01 -16.07
N ASP A 144 2.67 3.00 -16.85
CA ASP A 144 4.00 2.92 -17.44
C ASP A 144 4.24 4.06 -18.45
N GLU A 145 3.25 4.39 -19.30
CA GLU A 145 3.31 5.49 -20.26
C GLU A 145 3.44 6.88 -19.59
N GLN A 146 2.91 7.05 -18.38
CA GLN A 146 2.92 8.31 -17.61
C GLN A 146 3.91 8.30 -16.44
N THR A 147 4.87 7.41 -16.48
CA THR A 147 5.91 7.32 -15.45
C THR A 147 7.28 7.68 -16.04
N LEU A 148 7.86 8.77 -15.57
CA LEU A 148 9.24 9.13 -15.87
C LEU A 148 10.14 8.51 -14.80
N ARG A 149 11.09 7.66 -15.23
CA ARG A 149 12.08 7.02 -14.33
C ARG A 149 13.44 7.66 -14.57
N LEU A 150 14.05 8.14 -13.51
CA LEU A 150 15.39 8.71 -13.52
C LEU A 150 16.26 7.94 -12.53
N HIS A 151 17.52 7.69 -12.92
CA HIS A 151 18.46 6.99 -12.06
C HIS A 151 19.61 7.92 -11.66
N ALA A 152 20.10 7.78 -10.45
CA ALA A 152 21.23 8.55 -9.97
C ALA A 152 22.46 8.29 -10.85
N GLY A 153 23.12 9.36 -11.33
CA GLY A 153 24.26 9.29 -12.24
C GLY A 153 23.92 9.39 -13.73
N GLU A 154 22.64 9.38 -14.10
CA GLU A 154 22.23 9.66 -15.48
C GLU A 154 22.40 11.16 -15.81
N ARG A 155 22.83 11.42 -17.05
CA ARG A 155 22.81 12.78 -17.60
C ARG A 155 21.42 13.04 -18.21
N VAL A 156 20.65 13.88 -17.54
CA VAL A 156 19.31 14.20 -17.96
C VAL A 156 19.22 15.70 -18.28
N ASP A 157 18.60 16.04 -19.40
CA ASP A 157 18.31 17.43 -19.73
C ASP A 157 17.11 17.91 -18.89
N ILE A 158 17.31 18.98 -18.13
CA ILE A 158 16.28 19.57 -17.28
C ILE A 158 15.09 20.06 -18.13
N THR A 159 15.35 20.57 -19.33
CA THR A 159 14.29 21.01 -20.26
C THR A 159 13.39 19.84 -20.64
N PHE A 160 13.97 18.68 -20.97
CA PHE A 160 13.23 17.46 -21.24
C PHE A 160 12.37 17.01 -20.06
N VAL A 161 12.92 17.06 -18.84
CA VAL A 161 12.16 16.69 -17.62
C VAL A 161 11.01 17.67 -17.40
N GLU A 162 11.26 18.98 -17.55
CA GLU A 162 10.23 20.02 -17.39
C GLU A 162 9.08 19.85 -18.40
N GLU A 163 9.40 19.60 -19.67
CA GLU A 163 8.41 19.35 -20.72
C GLU A 163 7.60 18.06 -20.43
N THR A 164 8.27 17.01 -20.00
CA THR A 164 7.62 15.73 -19.64
C THR A 164 6.67 15.92 -18.46
N LEU A 165 7.10 16.61 -17.41
CA LEU A 165 6.24 16.89 -16.24
C LEU A 165 5.00 17.71 -16.64
N ARG A 166 5.17 18.70 -17.52
CA ARG A 166 4.04 19.49 -18.05
C ARG A 166 3.09 18.62 -18.87
N ALA A 167 3.64 17.71 -19.70
CA ALA A 167 2.83 16.76 -20.48
C ALA A 167 2.04 15.80 -19.57
N PHE A 168 2.59 15.45 -18.41
CA PHE A 168 1.92 14.66 -17.38
C PHE A 168 0.92 15.47 -16.52
N GLY A 169 0.76 16.77 -16.80
CA GLY A 169 -0.19 17.64 -16.11
C GLY A 169 0.35 18.27 -14.83
N PHE A 170 1.64 18.17 -14.55
CA PHE A 170 2.26 18.87 -13.44
C PHE A 170 2.31 20.38 -13.71
N ARG A 171 2.09 21.17 -12.67
CA ARG A 171 2.12 22.64 -12.72
C ARG A 171 3.44 23.18 -12.19
N ARG A 172 4.11 24.00 -12.99
CA ARG A 172 5.30 24.72 -12.53
C ARG A 172 4.91 25.82 -11.54
N VAL A 173 5.62 25.89 -10.44
CA VAL A 173 5.44 26.87 -9.35
C VAL A 173 6.81 27.35 -8.85
N ASP A 174 6.85 28.45 -8.10
CA ASP A 174 8.08 28.93 -7.47
C ASP A 174 8.47 28.09 -6.25
N TYR A 175 7.45 27.59 -5.51
CA TYR A 175 7.60 26.72 -4.35
C TYR A 175 6.59 25.59 -4.41
N VAL A 176 7.04 24.36 -4.20
CA VAL A 176 6.18 23.17 -4.21
C VAL A 176 5.52 23.03 -2.85
N TYR A 177 4.18 23.03 -2.82
CA TYR A 177 3.37 22.88 -1.62
C TYR A 177 2.47 21.65 -1.65
N GLU A 178 2.15 21.15 -2.83
CA GLU A 178 1.20 20.05 -3.00
C GLU A 178 1.62 19.13 -4.17
N PRO A 179 1.14 17.88 -4.20
CA PRO A 179 1.37 16.97 -5.31
C PRO A 179 0.88 17.54 -6.64
N GLY A 180 1.58 17.18 -7.73
CA GLY A 180 1.28 17.70 -9.06
C GLY A 180 1.92 19.07 -9.34
N GLN A 181 2.78 19.56 -8.43
CA GLN A 181 3.59 20.76 -8.63
C GLN A 181 5.06 20.39 -8.78
N PHE A 182 5.80 21.24 -9.51
CA PHE A 182 7.25 21.17 -9.60
C PHE A 182 7.86 22.57 -9.68
N ALA A 183 9.09 22.70 -9.23
CA ALA A 183 9.86 23.94 -9.32
C ALA A 183 11.24 23.66 -9.92
N VAL A 184 11.74 24.61 -10.73
CA VAL A 184 13.09 24.54 -11.31
C VAL A 184 13.86 25.79 -10.93
N ARG A 185 15.04 25.60 -10.33
CA ARG A 185 15.96 26.68 -9.96
C ARG A 185 17.38 26.31 -10.43
N GLY A 186 17.80 26.89 -11.54
CA GLY A 186 19.06 26.53 -12.17
C GLY A 186 19.07 25.05 -12.59
N SER A 187 19.97 24.26 -12.01
CA SER A 187 20.09 22.81 -12.25
C SER A 187 19.35 21.93 -11.20
N ILE A 188 18.53 22.53 -10.35
CA ILE A 188 17.78 21.81 -9.31
C ILE A 188 16.31 21.74 -9.72
N LEU A 189 15.75 20.54 -9.65
CA LEU A 189 14.34 20.27 -9.84
C LEU A 189 13.77 19.70 -8.53
#